data_8eac9de88a9f4c5a3d15083c611d695a
#
_entry.id   8eac9de88a9f4c5a3d15083c611d695a
#
_cell.length_a   1.000
_cell.length_b   1.000
_cell.length_c   1.000
_cell.angle_alpha   90.00
_cell.angle_beta   90.00
_cell.angle_gamma   90.00
#
_symmetry.space_group_name_H-M   'P 1'
#
loop_
_entity.id
_entity.type
_entity.pdbx_description
1 polymer ?
#
loop_
_entity_poly.entity_id
_entity_poly.type
_entity_poly.pdbx_seq_one_letter_code
_entity_poly.pdbx_strand_id
1 'polypeptide(L)'
;MKWLGGPTLTTILYIEGEWNPVLLPDEMDGAFFYDGYKDMQQMETSFASGEIQKANCLLIAAVDETLAWGMERNIAAAAYANPLFPGQTFSGCTMVIEGFEEVDADFLVRIFERFHHIPWTIAVTKRCVIREFCMEDLDALISLYDQPGVTYQLDAKGQRQPGYIEPLFAREEEAEYQQAYITHMYGYYGYGMWLVFDRATGTLIGRTGLEHWDFDGQTELEMGYVIAPAWQGQGIATEVFGAIIKFAREELDFPRLNALTDAKNAASIALLEKLGFAYTEDSDVAGSRMRRYVYNF
;
A
#
# COMPACT_ATOMS: atom_id res chain seq x y z
N MET A 1 1.49 -5.24 15.08
CA MET A 1 0.50 -6.32 15.31
C MET A 1 0.11 -6.83 13.93
N LYS A 2 0.50 -8.04 13.54
CA LYS A 2 0.09 -8.60 12.23
C LYS A 2 -1.40 -8.93 12.27
N TRP A 3 -2.17 -8.24 11.46
CA TRP A 3 -3.62 -8.41 11.37
C TRP A 3 -4.03 -9.68 10.62
N LEU A 4 -3.17 -10.14 9.72
CA LEU A 4 -3.34 -11.40 8.99
C LEU A 4 -2.18 -12.32 9.37
N GLY A 5 -2.49 -13.53 9.85
CA GLY A 5 -1.48 -14.55 10.13
C GLY A 5 -0.77 -14.91 8.82
N GLY A 6 0.53 -14.67 8.76
CA GLY A 6 1.36 -14.95 7.59
C GLY A 6 2.81 -15.15 8.00
N PRO A 7 3.70 -15.50 7.05
CA PRO A 7 5.11 -15.61 7.30
C PRO A 7 5.67 -14.26 7.78
N THR A 8 6.79 -14.30 8.49
CA THR A 8 7.49 -13.12 9.00
C THR A 8 8.91 -13.18 8.50
N LEU A 9 9.40 -12.09 7.91
CA LEU A 9 10.80 -11.99 7.56
C LEU A 9 11.66 -12.09 8.81
N THR A 10 12.58 -13.05 8.81
CA THR A 10 13.55 -13.25 9.89
C THR A 10 14.96 -13.32 9.37
N THR A 11 15.16 -13.73 8.12
CA THR A 11 16.47 -14.06 7.58
C THR A 11 16.67 -13.45 6.19
N ILE A 12 17.77 -12.77 6.02
CA ILE A 12 18.27 -12.30 4.72
C ILE A 12 19.30 -13.31 4.22
N LEU A 13 19.07 -13.84 3.03
CA LEU A 13 19.95 -14.80 2.37
C LEU A 13 20.79 -14.10 1.29
N TYR A 14 22.04 -14.53 1.13
CA TYR A 14 22.90 -14.02 0.07
C TYR A 14 23.96 -15.05 -0.36
N ILE A 15 24.50 -14.87 -1.55
CA ILE A 15 25.67 -15.61 -2.03
C ILE A 15 26.91 -14.75 -1.79
N GLU A 16 27.93 -15.34 -1.14
CA GLU A 16 29.23 -14.70 -0.88
C GLU A 16 29.87 -14.27 -2.22
N GLY A 17 30.24 -13.00 -2.31
CA GLY A 17 30.82 -12.42 -3.52
C GLY A 17 29.83 -11.70 -4.43
N GLU A 18 28.50 -11.97 -4.32
CA GLU A 18 27.50 -11.16 -5.03
C GLU A 18 27.25 -9.83 -4.32
N TRP A 19 27.17 -9.85 -3.00
CA TRP A 19 27.14 -8.68 -2.14
C TRP A 19 27.49 -9.05 -0.70
N ASN A 20 27.50 -8.08 0.22
CA ASN A 20 27.85 -8.33 1.62
C ASN A 20 26.96 -7.48 2.54
N PRO A 21 26.37 -8.02 3.62
CA PRO A 21 25.57 -7.28 4.59
C PRO A 21 26.25 -6.05 5.22
N VAL A 22 27.58 -5.98 5.20
CA VAL A 22 28.33 -4.78 5.64
C VAL A 22 28.01 -3.52 4.84
N LEU A 23 27.34 -3.67 3.68
CA LEU A 23 26.87 -2.54 2.88
C LEU A 23 25.56 -1.94 3.41
N LEU A 24 24.86 -2.64 4.31
CA LEU A 24 23.65 -2.14 4.95
C LEU A 24 23.99 -1.09 6.01
N PRO A 25 23.10 -0.12 6.24
CA PRO A 25 23.27 0.86 7.32
C PRO A 25 23.40 0.21 8.71
N ASP A 26 24.15 0.84 9.62
CA ASP A 26 24.38 0.35 10.99
C ASP A 26 23.07 0.15 11.78
N GLU A 27 22.04 0.93 11.46
CA GLU A 27 20.70 0.82 12.05
C GLU A 27 20.01 -0.53 11.75
N MET A 28 20.52 -1.26 10.76
CA MET A 28 20.04 -2.60 10.41
C MET A 28 20.60 -3.70 11.29
N ASP A 29 21.60 -3.41 12.13
CA ASP A 29 22.22 -4.40 13.00
C ASP A 29 21.21 -5.03 13.98
N GLY A 30 21.08 -6.36 13.89
CA GLY A 30 20.14 -7.13 14.71
C GLY A 30 18.68 -7.09 14.25
N ALA A 31 18.34 -6.40 13.15
CA ALA A 31 16.99 -6.42 12.59
C ALA A 31 16.64 -7.80 12.03
N PHE A 32 17.60 -8.47 11.38
CA PHE A 32 17.45 -9.79 10.77
C PHE A 32 18.69 -10.67 11.04
N PHE A 33 18.52 -11.98 10.82
CA PHE A 33 19.66 -12.88 10.65
C PHE A 33 20.16 -12.77 9.19
N TYR A 34 21.49 -12.80 9.01
CA TYR A 34 22.13 -12.76 7.71
C TYR A 34 22.88 -14.06 7.47
N ASP A 35 22.41 -14.85 6.50
CA ASP A 35 23.00 -16.14 6.16
C ASP A 35 23.67 -16.10 4.79
N GLY A 36 25.00 -16.15 4.78
CA GLY A 36 25.82 -16.21 3.57
C GLY A 36 26.15 -17.63 3.15
N TYR A 37 26.07 -17.86 1.85
CA TYR A 37 26.35 -19.16 1.25
C TYR A 37 27.39 -19.03 0.13
N LYS A 38 28.20 -20.06 -0.06
CA LYS A 38 29.18 -20.09 -1.15
C LYS A 38 28.51 -20.25 -2.52
N ASP A 39 27.41 -20.97 -2.52
CA ASP A 39 26.64 -21.26 -3.73
C ASP A 39 25.19 -21.69 -3.38
N MET A 40 24.34 -21.78 -4.39
CA MET A 40 22.96 -22.20 -4.29
C MET A 40 22.79 -23.64 -3.75
N GLN A 41 23.79 -24.53 -3.99
CA GLN A 41 23.75 -25.91 -3.53
C GLN A 41 23.89 -25.99 -2.00
N GLN A 42 24.73 -25.16 -1.41
CA GLN A 42 24.87 -25.06 0.04
C GLN A 42 23.58 -24.51 0.68
N MET A 43 22.98 -23.50 0.06
CA MET A 43 21.71 -22.94 0.52
C MET A 43 20.57 -23.97 0.46
N GLU A 44 20.49 -24.77 -0.60
CA GLU A 44 19.53 -25.88 -0.74
C GLU A 44 19.70 -26.91 0.39
N THR A 45 20.93 -27.19 0.78
CA THR A 45 21.26 -28.13 1.86
C THR A 45 20.74 -27.62 3.22
N SER A 46 20.90 -26.34 3.52
CA SER A 46 20.39 -25.72 4.75
C SER A 46 18.86 -25.72 4.80
N PHE A 47 18.17 -25.55 3.68
CA PHE A 47 16.73 -25.74 3.63
C PHE A 47 16.30 -27.18 3.86
N ALA A 48 17.03 -28.14 3.28
CA ALA A 48 16.75 -29.57 3.42
C ALA A 48 16.98 -30.06 4.87
N SER A 49 17.95 -29.48 5.59
CA SER A 49 18.21 -29.79 7.01
C SER A 49 17.15 -29.23 7.96
N GLY A 50 16.34 -28.26 7.50
CA GLY A 50 15.36 -27.55 8.33
C GLY A 50 15.94 -26.45 9.21
N GLU A 51 17.22 -26.12 9.04
CA GLU A 51 17.86 -25.00 9.76
C GLU A 51 17.18 -23.68 9.45
N ILE A 52 16.71 -23.50 8.20
CA ILE A 52 16.06 -22.30 7.73
C ILE A 52 14.73 -22.61 7.08
N GLN A 53 13.74 -21.77 7.34
CA GLN A 53 12.42 -21.87 6.75
C GLN A 53 12.28 -20.90 5.57
N LYS A 54 12.21 -21.41 4.34
CA LYS A 54 12.09 -20.61 3.11
C LYS A 54 11.02 -19.51 3.20
N ALA A 55 9.89 -19.84 3.83
CA ALA A 55 8.76 -18.90 3.97
C ALA A 55 9.08 -17.65 4.83
N ASN A 56 10.20 -17.62 5.53
CA ASN A 56 10.61 -16.53 6.40
C ASN A 56 11.87 -15.82 5.89
N CYS A 57 12.28 -16.07 4.64
CA CYS A 57 13.51 -15.57 4.06
C CYS A 57 13.26 -14.58 2.93
N LEU A 58 14.17 -13.61 2.80
CA LEU A 58 14.34 -12.75 1.64
C LEU A 58 15.75 -13.00 1.05
N LEU A 59 15.81 -13.41 -0.20
CA LEU A 59 17.06 -13.54 -0.94
C LEU A 59 17.39 -12.19 -1.60
N ILE A 60 18.58 -11.66 -1.32
CA ILE A 60 19.11 -10.51 -2.06
C ILE A 60 20.28 -11.04 -2.91
N ALA A 61 20.24 -10.83 -4.21
CA ALA A 61 21.23 -11.35 -5.14
C ALA A 61 21.54 -10.39 -6.27
N ALA A 62 22.79 -10.44 -6.76
CA ALA A 62 23.25 -9.62 -7.87
C ALA A 62 23.39 -10.41 -9.18
N VAL A 63 23.13 -11.71 -9.18
CA VAL A 63 23.22 -12.58 -10.33
C VAL A 63 21.85 -13.08 -10.74
N ASP A 64 21.48 -12.90 -12.01
CA ASP A 64 20.15 -13.29 -12.54
C ASP A 64 19.85 -14.77 -12.31
N GLU A 65 20.85 -15.66 -12.37
CA GLU A 65 20.70 -17.09 -12.13
C GLU A 65 20.32 -17.37 -10.65
N THR A 66 20.92 -16.66 -9.70
CA THR A 66 20.61 -16.77 -8.27
C THR A 66 19.20 -16.27 -7.98
N LEU A 67 18.79 -15.16 -8.60
CA LEU A 67 17.42 -14.63 -8.48
C LEU A 67 16.39 -15.62 -9.04
N ALA A 68 16.60 -16.13 -10.24
CA ALA A 68 15.72 -17.12 -10.87
C ALA A 68 15.59 -18.37 -10.00
N TRP A 69 16.72 -18.88 -9.50
CA TRP A 69 16.76 -20.03 -8.60
C TRP A 69 15.91 -19.83 -7.34
N GLY A 70 15.97 -18.64 -6.71
CA GLY A 70 15.17 -18.30 -5.54
C GLY A 70 13.69 -18.22 -5.85
N MET A 71 13.34 -17.53 -6.93
CA MET A 71 11.93 -17.36 -7.36
C MET A 71 11.29 -18.71 -7.74
N GLU A 72 11.99 -19.59 -8.46
CA GLU A 72 11.50 -20.94 -8.77
C GLU A 72 11.19 -21.79 -7.52
N ARG A 73 11.82 -21.46 -6.39
CA ARG A 73 11.63 -22.13 -5.10
C ARG A 73 10.67 -21.44 -4.17
N ASN A 74 9.98 -20.42 -4.71
CA ASN A 74 9.04 -19.60 -3.95
C ASN A 74 9.68 -18.92 -2.72
N ILE A 75 10.90 -18.40 -2.90
CA ILE A 75 11.62 -17.57 -1.93
C ILE A 75 11.43 -16.11 -2.36
N ALA A 76 11.04 -15.24 -1.42
CA ALA A 76 11.01 -13.81 -1.69
C ALA A 76 12.41 -13.33 -2.14
N ALA A 77 12.49 -12.55 -3.22
CA ALA A 77 13.75 -12.12 -3.78
C ALA A 77 13.74 -10.64 -4.14
N ALA A 78 14.88 -9.98 -3.92
CA ALA A 78 15.21 -8.65 -4.40
C ALA A 78 16.53 -8.70 -5.18
N ALA A 79 16.58 -7.99 -6.30
CA ALA A 79 17.82 -7.85 -7.05
C ALA A 79 18.68 -6.72 -6.46
N TYR A 80 19.98 -6.91 -6.45
CA TYR A 80 20.94 -5.85 -6.21
C TYR A 80 21.65 -5.48 -7.51
N ALA A 81 21.50 -4.23 -7.95
CA ALA A 81 22.18 -3.69 -9.14
C ALA A 81 23.67 -3.47 -8.83
N ASN A 82 24.44 -4.56 -8.73
CA ASN A 82 25.84 -4.48 -8.40
C ASN A 82 26.68 -4.16 -9.64
N PRO A 83 27.42 -3.04 -9.67
CA PRO A 83 28.26 -2.66 -10.81
C PRO A 83 29.36 -3.68 -11.19
N LEU A 84 29.69 -4.61 -10.30
CA LEU A 84 30.66 -5.68 -10.56
C LEU A 84 30.09 -6.79 -11.43
N PHE A 85 28.78 -6.86 -11.61
CA PHE A 85 28.09 -7.87 -12.44
C PHE A 85 27.43 -7.20 -13.67
N PRO A 86 28.19 -6.92 -14.74
CA PRO A 86 27.65 -6.31 -15.94
C PRO A 86 26.68 -7.26 -16.66
N GLY A 87 25.60 -6.70 -17.21
CA GLY A 87 24.64 -7.47 -18.01
C GLY A 87 23.47 -8.06 -17.21
N GLN A 88 23.30 -7.66 -15.94
CA GLN A 88 22.11 -7.97 -15.17
C GLN A 88 20.85 -7.53 -15.92
N THR A 89 19.83 -8.38 -15.93
CA THR A 89 18.53 -8.11 -16.58
C THR A 89 17.39 -7.94 -15.57
N PHE A 90 17.60 -8.42 -14.35
CA PHE A 90 16.61 -8.44 -13.25
C PHE A 90 15.28 -9.10 -13.62
N SER A 91 15.31 -10.00 -14.61
CA SER A 91 14.12 -10.61 -15.19
C SER A 91 13.29 -11.34 -14.15
N GLY A 92 12.01 -10.97 -14.05
CA GLY A 92 11.06 -11.54 -13.09
C GLY A 92 11.18 -11.00 -11.66
N CYS A 93 12.18 -10.18 -11.36
CA CYS A 93 12.31 -9.52 -10.07
C CYS A 93 11.45 -8.24 -10.02
N THR A 94 10.67 -8.08 -8.98
CA THR A 94 9.77 -6.91 -8.82
C THR A 94 10.43 -5.73 -8.11
N MET A 95 11.58 -5.97 -7.47
CA MET A 95 12.31 -4.94 -6.73
C MET A 95 13.81 -5.01 -7.03
N VAL A 96 14.40 -3.86 -7.36
CA VAL A 96 15.82 -3.70 -7.61
C VAL A 96 16.37 -2.68 -6.61
N ILE A 97 17.40 -3.08 -5.88
CA ILE A 97 18.15 -2.23 -4.94
C ILE A 97 19.36 -1.69 -5.72
N GLU A 98 19.41 -0.38 -5.93
CA GLU A 98 20.54 0.27 -6.63
C GLU A 98 21.70 0.60 -5.68
N GLY A 99 21.42 0.80 -4.39
CA GLY A 99 22.38 1.05 -3.31
C GLY A 99 21.74 0.75 -1.97
N PHE A 100 22.56 0.59 -0.94
CA PHE A 100 22.08 0.20 0.39
C PHE A 100 21.98 1.38 1.38
N GLU A 101 22.38 2.59 0.97
CA GLU A 101 22.49 3.76 1.86
C GLU A 101 21.14 4.20 2.44
N GLU A 102 20.05 3.96 1.72
CA GLU A 102 18.68 4.33 2.13
C GLU A 102 17.82 3.10 2.43
N VAL A 103 18.42 1.90 2.49
CA VAL A 103 17.69 0.67 2.80
C VAL A 103 17.50 0.56 4.30
N ASP A 104 16.25 0.50 4.75
CA ASP A 104 15.88 0.22 6.13
C ASP A 104 15.17 -1.12 6.31
N ALA A 105 14.90 -1.48 7.55
CA ALA A 105 14.24 -2.74 7.89
C ALA A 105 12.81 -2.81 7.33
N ASP A 106 12.09 -1.70 7.36
CA ASP A 106 10.72 -1.63 6.86
C ASP A 106 10.67 -1.82 5.34
N PHE A 107 11.64 -1.28 4.60
CA PHE A 107 11.77 -1.50 3.17
C PHE A 107 11.95 -2.99 2.82
N LEU A 108 12.85 -3.70 3.52
CA LEU A 108 13.05 -5.14 3.28
C LEU A 108 11.82 -5.97 3.69
N VAL A 109 11.14 -5.60 4.78
CA VAL A 109 9.88 -6.22 5.18
C VAL A 109 8.81 -5.99 4.11
N ARG A 110 8.70 -4.81 3.54
CA ARG A 110 7.74 -4.49 2.46
C ARG A 110 7.98 -5.34 1.21
N ILE A 111 9.23 -5.55 0.80
CA ILE A 111 9.56 -6.45 -0.32
C ILE A 111 9.08 -7.88 -0.03
N PHE A 112 9.39 -8.38 1.16
CA PHE A 112 8.99 -9.71 1.61
C PHE A 112 7.46 -9.85 1.68
N GLU A 113 6.76 -8.88 2.25
CA GLU A 113 5.31 -8.88 2.35
C GLU A 113 4.64 -8.82 0.97
N ARG A 114 5.18 -8.02 0.04
CA ARG A 114 4.68 -7.94 -1.34
C ARG A 114 4.76 -9.30 -2.05
N PHE A 115 5.88 -10.00 -1.91
CA PHE A 115 6.05 -11.34 -2.48
C PHE A 115 5.03 -12.35 -1.91
N HIS A 116 4.77 -12.27 -0.62
CA HIS A 116 3.81 -13.16 0.06
C HIS A 116 2.36 -12.68 0.00
N HIS A 117 2.05 -11.67 -0.81
CA HIS A 117 0.72 -11.06 -0.93
C HIS A 117 0.14 -10.60 0.42
N ILE A 118 1.00 -10.23 1.36
CA ILE A 118 0.61 -9.65 2.64
C ILE A 118 0.36 -8.16 2.43
N PRO A 119 -0.85 -7.66 2.70
CA PRO A 119 -1.17 -6.24 2.51
C PRO A 119 -0.37 -5.38 3.49
N TRP A 120 0.26 -4.31 2.96
CA TRP A 120 1.05 -3.41 3.80
C TRP A 120 0.18 -2.62 4.75
N THR A 121 0.66 -2.46 5.99
CA THR A 121 0.09 -1.52 6.94
C THR A 121 0.69 -0.14 6.66
N ILE A 122 -0.17 0.78 6.21
CA ILE A 122 0.22 2.15 5.86
C ILE A 122 0.32 3.03 7.10
N ALA A 123 -0.65 2.90 7.99
CA ALA A 123 -0.63 3.63 9.25
C ALA A 123 -1.42 2.93 10.36
N VAL A 124 -0.95 3.07 11.59
CA VAL A 124 -1.68 2.71 12.80
C VAL A 124 -1.92 3.99 13.59
N THR A 125 -3.19 4.34 13.77
CA THR A 125 -3.61 5.50 14.53
C THR A 125 -4.10 5.11 15.94
N LYS A 126 -4.64 6.05 16.69
CA LYS A 126 -5.21 5.75 18.00
C LYS A 126 -6.36 4.73 17.91
N ARG A 127 -7.22 4.88 16.91
CA ARG A 127 -8.46 4.08 16.76
C ARG A 127 -8.50 3.22 15.52
N CYS A 128 -7.65 3.49 14.52
CA CYS A 128 -7.73 2.84 13.22
C CYS A 128 -6.43 2.15 12.84
N VAL A 129 -6.56 1.12 12.00
CA VAL A 129 -5.50 0.57 11.18
C VAL A 129 -5.83 0.84 9.72
N ILE A 130 -4.89 1.41 8.98
CA ILE A 130 -5.02 1.69 7.56
C ILE A 130 -4.05 0.74 6.85
N ARG A 131 -4.57 -0.09 5.96
CA ARG A 131 -3.77 -1.04 5.21
C ARG A 131 -4.28 -1.24 3.79
N GLU A 132 -3.45 -1.81 2.95
CA GLU A 132 -3.84 -2.22 1.60
C GLU A 132 -5.01 -3.20 1.64
N PHE A 133 -5.79 -3.18 0.57
CA PHE A 133 -6.82 -4.18 0.29
C PHE A 133 -6.17 -5.53 -0.06
N CYS A 134 -6.77 -6.63 0.40
CA CYS A 134 -6.52 -7.98 -0.10
C CYS A 134 -7.84 -8.64 -0.50
N MET A 135 -7.78 -9.71 -1.29
CA MET A 135 -8.99 -10.33 -1.86
C MET A 135 -9.97 -10.86 -0.81
N GLU A 136 -9.49 -11.20 0.37
CA GLU A 136 -10.30 -11.60 1.52
C GLU A 136 -11.20 -10.48 2.04
N ASP A 137 -10.88 -9.23 1.71
CA ASP A 137 -11.67 -8.05 2.12
C ASP A 137 -12.85 -7.74 1.18
N LEU A 138 -12.95 -8.42 0.03
CA LEU A 138 -13.91 -8.07 -1.03
C LEU A 138 -15.35 -8.00 -0.53
N ASP A 139 -15.81 -8.99 0.22
CA ASP A 139 -17.18 -9.01 0.73
C ASP A 139 -17.43 -7.91 1.77
N ALA A 140 -16.43 -7.57 2.57
CA ALA A 140 -16.50 -6.47 3.52
C ALA A 140 -16.53 -5.11 2.80
N LEU A 141 -15.74 -4.95 1.72
CA LEU A 141 -15.74 -3.75 0.88
C LEU A 141 -17.12 -3.54 0.22
N ILE A 142 -17.67 -4.60 -0.41
CA ILE A 142 -19.02 -4.54 -1.00
C ILE A 142 -20.05 -4.17 0.05
N SER A 143 -19.97 -4.78 1.24
CA SER A 143 -20.88 -4.48 2.35
C SER A 143 -20.76 -3.03 2.85
N LEU A 144 -19.56 -2.44 2.83
CA LEU A 144 -19.35 -1.03 3.16
C LEU A 144 -20.05 -0.12 2.14
N TYR A 145 -19.89 -0.40 0.85
CA TYR A 145 -20.42 0.44 -0.22
C TYR A 145 -21.93 0.30 -0.39
N ASP A 146 -22.55 -0.83 -0.05
CA ASP A 146 -24.02 -1.00 -0.09
C ASP A 146 -24.76 -0.41 1.14
N GLN A 147 -24.08 0.38 1.98
CA GLN A 147 -24.75 1.06 3.10
C GLN A 147 -25.41 2.37 2.65
N PRO A 148 -26.65 2.66 3.13
CA PRO A 148 -27.27 3.98 2.96
C PRO A 148 -26.36 5.07 3.55
N GLY A 149 -26.12 6.13 2.78
CA GLY A 149 -25.20 7.21 3.17
C GLY A 149 -23.76 7.05 2.64
N VAL A 150 -23.47 5.97 1.91
CA VAL A 150 -22.23 5.77 1.16
C VAL A 150 -22.48 6.05 -0.32
N THR A 151 -22.88 5.05 -1.10
CA THR A 151 -23.13 5.20 -2.53
C THR A 151 -24.53 5.71 -2.86
N TYR A 152 -25.45 5.65 -1.92
CA TYR A 152 -26.83 6.13 -2.07
C TYR A 152 -27.36 6.70 -0.75
N GLN A 153 -28.40 7.49 -0.88
CA GLN A 153 -29.19 8.00 0.23
C GLN A 153 -30.64 7.53 0.09
N LEU A 154 -31.35 7.43 1.20
CA LEU A 154 -32.79 7.15 1.19
C LEU A 154 -33.56 8.48 1.32
N ASP A 155 -34.47 8.74 0.37
CA ASP A 155 -35.40 9.85 0.49
C ASP A 155 -36.51 9.60 1.56
N ALA A 156 -37.37 10.56 1.76
CA ALA A 156 -38.48 10.47 2.73
C ALA A 156 -39.48 9.33 2.43
N LYS A 157 -39.45 8.75 1.24
CA LYS A 157 -40.27 7.61 0.81
C LYS A 157 -39.52 6.29 0.86
N GLY A 158 -38.25 6.30 1.32
CA GLY A 158 -37.35 5.12 1.33
C GLY A 158 -36.81 4.72 -0.03
N GLN A 159 -36.85 5.61 -1.04
CA GLN A 159 -36.29 5.34 -2.36
C GLN A 159 -34.82 5.73 -2.40
N ARG A 160 -34.00 4.91 -3.08
CA ARG A 160 -32.57 5.18 -3.28
C ARG A 160 -32.37 6.40 -4.17
N GLN A 161 -31.54 7.33 -3.75
CA GLN A 161 -31.04 8.48 -4.51
C GLN A 161 -29.50 8.37 -4.55
N PRO A 162 -28.84 8.80 -5.62
CA PRO A 162 -27.39 8.78 -5.71
C PRO A 162 -26.73 9.47 -4.51
N GLY A 163 -25.66 8.86 -3.98
CA GLY A 163 -24.76 9.46 -2.99
C GLY A 163 -23.67 10.30 -3.65
N TYR A 164 -22.64 10.64 -2.86
CA TYR A 164 -21.47 11.36 -3.36
C TYR A 164 -20.35 10.42 -3.82
N ILE A 165 -20.47 9.13 -3.52
CA ILE A 165 -19.48 8.08 -3.85
C ILE A 165 -20.08 7.20 -4.94
N GLU A 166 -19.31 6.89 -5.94
CA GLU A 166 -19.70 5.97 -7.00
C GLU A 166 -19.86 4.53 -6.45
N PRO A 167 -20.85 3.77 -6.93
CA PRO A 167 -21.01 2.37 -6.55
C PRO A 167 -19.85 1.54 -7.13
N LEU A 168 -19.57 0.42 -6.48
CA LEU A 168 -18.66 -0.58 -7.02
C LEU A 168 -19.28 -1.28 -8.25
N PHE A 169 -18.44 -1.96 -9.01
CA PHE A 169 -18.88 -2.87 -10.07
C PHE A 169 -19.69 -4.05 -9.49
N ALA A 170 -20.25 -4.87 -10.36
CA ALA A 170 -20.80 -6.17 -9.94
C ALA A 170 -19.67 -7.02 -9.30
N ARG A 171 -20.03 -7.92 -8.36
CA ARG A 171 -19.06 -8.64 -7.51
C ARG A 171 -17.93 -9.31 -8.30
N GLU A 172 -18.24 -9.95 -9.40
CA GLU A 172 -17.25 -10.65 -10.24
C GLU A 172 -16.30 -9.66 -10.92
N GLU A 173 -16.85 -8.60 -11.49
CA GLU A 173 -16.11 -7.52 -12.13
C GLU A 173 -15.29 -6.73 -11.11
N GLU A 174 -15.84 -6.49 -9.92
CA GLU A 174 -15.13 -5.85 -8.81
C GLU A 174 -13.94 -6.71 -8.34
N ALA A 175 -14.10 -8.03 -8.29
CA ALA A 175 -13.01 -8.93 -7.94
C ALA A 175 -11.85 -8.84 -8.95
N GLU A 176 -12.15 -8.82 -10.24
CA GLU A 176 -11.16 -8.67 -11.31
C GLU A 176 -10.47 -7.30 -11.23
N TYR A 177 -11.24 -6.23 -11.02
CA TYR A 177 -10.73 -4.88 -10.84
C TYR A 177 -9.78 -4.77 -9.64
N GLN A 178 -10.20 -5.29 -8.48
CA GLN A 178 -9.37 -5.22 -7.26
C GLN A 178 -8.11 -6.09 -7.37
N GLN A 179 -8.17 -7.24 -8.05
CA GLN A 179 -6.98 -8.05 -8.31
C GLN A 179 -5.98 -7.31 -9.20
N ALA A 180 -6.45 -6.63 -10.24
CA ALA A 180 -5.61 -5.79 -11.10
C ALA A 180 -5.07 -4.58 -10.31
N TYR A 181 -5.88 -3.99 -9.44
CA TYR A 181 -5.51 -2.86 -8.59
C TYR A 181 -4.35 -3.21 -7.64
N ILE A 182 -4.43 -4.36 -6.95
CA ILE A 182 -3.34 -4.87 -6.09
C ILE A 182 -2.05 -5.00 -6.91
N THR A 183 -2.14 -5.59 -8.09
CA THR A 183 -0.96 -5.88 -8.92
C THR A 183 -0.32 -4.61 -9.49
N HIS A 184 -1.13 -3.69 -10.00
CA HIS A 184 -0.62 -2.54 -10.74
C HIS A 184 -0.47 -1.28 -9.86
N MET A 185 -1.42 -1.00 -8.98
CA MET A 185 -1.32 0.20 -8.14
C MET A 185 -0.37 -0.02 -6.97
N TYR A 186 -0.66 -0.97 -6.09
CA TYR A 186 0.20 -1.22 -4.95
C TYR A 186 1.56 -1.79 -5.37
N GLY A 187 1.57 -2.68 -6.39
CA GLY A 187 2.80 -3.31 -6.87
C GLY A 187 3.77 -2.33 -7.51
N TYR A 188 3.28 -1.32 -8.22
CA TYR A 188 4.11 -0.39 -8.97
C TYR A 188 4.33 0.94 -8.24
N TYR A 189 3.27 1.55 -7.69
CA TYR A 189 3.35 2.87 -7.07
C TYR A 189 3.60 2.83 -5.56
N GLY A 190 3.33 1.71 -4.89
CA GLY A 190 3.42 1.61 -3.43
C GLY A 190 2.31 2.35 -2.67
N TYR A 191 1.37 2.99 -3.37
CA TYR A 191 0.21 3.67 -2.79
C TYR A 191 -1.06 3.47 -3.62
N GLY A 192 -2.19 3.88 -3.09
CA GLY A 192 -3.50 3.74 -3.70
C GLY A 192 -4.61 3.93 -2.67
N MET A 193 -5.79 3.37 -2.95
CA MET A 193 -6.94 3.40 -2.03
C MET A 193 -6.87 2.24 -1.04
N TRP A 194 -6.66 2.55 0.21
CA TRP A 194 -6.50 1.62 1.33
C TRP A 194 -7.77 1.44 2.15
N LEU A 195 -7.86 0.36 2.91
CA LEU A 195 -8.95 0.07 3.82
C LEU A 195 -8.66 0.61 5.22
N VAL A 196 -9.71 1.08 5.89
CA VAL A 196 -9.68 1.59 7.25
C VAL A 196 -10.42 0.63 8.16
N PHE A 197 -9.73 0.07 9.13
CA PHE A 197 -10.29 -0.85 10.12
C PHE A 197 -10.33 -0.21 11.49
N ASP A 198 -11.41 -0.46 12.24
CA ASP A 198 -11.42 -0.18 13.67
C ASP A 198 -10.38 -1.05 14.39
N ARG A 199 -9.46 -0.42 15.09
CA ARG A 199 -8.33 -1.10 15.74
C ARG A 199 -8.75 -2.06 16.84
N ALA A 200 -9.87 -1.81 17.50
CA ALA A 200 -10.32 -2.61 18.61
C ALA A 200 -11.03 -3.90 18.17
N THR A 201 -11.82 -3.82 17.09
CA THR A 201 -12.67 -4.91 16.63
C THR A 201 -12.20 -5.59 15.36
N GLY A 202 -11.32 -4.94 14.59
CA GLY A 202 -10.94 -5.40 13.25
C GLY A 202 -12.03 -5.20 12.19
N THR A 203 -13.08 -4.46 12.50
CA THR A 203 -14.19 -4.21 11.56
C THR A 203 -13.74 -3.21 10.49
N LEU A 204 -14.04 -3.48 9.22
CA LEU A 204 -13.88 -2.52 8.14
C LEU A 204 -14.87 -1.36 8.32
N ILE A 205 -14.36 -0.14 8.46
CA ILE A 205 -15.14 1.07 8.76
C ILE A 205 -14.98 2.17 7.73
N GLY A 206 -14.13 1.97 6.73
CA GLY A 206 -13.93 2.97 5.68
C GLY A 206 -12.89 2.56 4.64
N ARG A 207 -12.72 3.43 3.67
CA ARG A 207 -11.68 3.38 2.64
C ARG A 207 -11.10 4.78 2.50
N THR A 208 -9.80 4.90 2.29
CA THR A 208 -9.11 6.18 2.08
C THR A 208 -7.86 5.94 1.27
N GLY A 209 -7.33 6.96 0.63
CA GLY A 209 -6.07 6.81 -0.07
C GLY A 209 -5.74 7.94 -1.01
N LEU A 210 -4.80 7.64 -1.90
CA LEU A 210 -4.21 8.55 -2.85
C LEU A 210 -4.29 7.92 -4.23
N GLU A 211 -4.77 8.67 -5.21
CA GLU A 211 -4.83 8.26 -6.60
C GLU A 211 -4.26 9.35 -7.49
N HIS A 212 -3.74 8.94 -8.65
CA HIS A 212 -3.29 9.88 -9.66
C HIS A 212 -4.48 10.55 -10.32
N TRP A 213 -4.37 11.86 -10.49
CA TRP A 213 -5.33 12.64 -11.24
C TRP A 213 -4.61 13.64 -12.14
N ASP A 214 -5.16 13.87 -13.32
CA ASP A 214 -4.67 14.92 -14.22
C ASP A 214 -5.38 16.23 -13.88
N PHE A 215 -4.61 17.21 -13.41
CA PHE A 215 -5.05 18.58 -13.23
C PHE A 215 -4.31 19.47 -14.23
N ASP A 216 -5.01 19.90 -15.28
CA ASP A 216 -4.47 20.79 -16.31
C ASP A 216 -3.20 20.27 -17.00
N GLY A 217 -3.15 18.96 -17.28
CA GLY A 217 -2.00 18.29 -17.92
C GLY A 217 -0.83 18.01 -16.98
N GLN A 218 -1.04 18.13 -15.68
CA GLN A 218 -0.07 17.72 -14.64
C GLN A 218 -0.65 16.59 -13.83
N THR A 219 0.09 15.49 -13.72
CA THR A 219 -0.25 14.38 -12.83
C THR A 219 0.02 14.77 -11.39
N GLU A 220 -1.01 14.79 -10.57
CA GLU A 220 -0.97 15.09 -9.14
C GLU A 220 -1.70 14.02 -8.34
N LEU A 221 -1.53 14.03 -7.02
CA LEU A 221 -2.26 13.12 -6.15
C LEU A 221 -3.58 13.74 -5.68
N GLU A 222 -4.65 12.99 -5.86
CA GLU A 222 -5.95 13.24 -5.26
C GLU A 222 -6.12 12.35 -4.03
N MET A 223 -6.60 12.92 -2.95
CA MET A 223 -6.89 12.25 -1.71
C MET A 223 -8.39 12.04 -1.55
N GLY A 224 -8.80 10.77 -1.49
CA GLY A 224 -10.20 10.37 -1.34
C GLY A 224 -10.49 9.59 -0.05
N TYR A 225 -11.77 9.56 0.35
CA TYR A 225 -12.20 8.74 1.48
C TYR A 225 -13.70 8.42 1.48
N VAL A 226 -14.02 7.34 2.16
CA VAL A 226 -15.36 7.01 2.63
C VAL A 226 -15.28 6.47 4.07
N ILE A 227 -16.21 6.88 4.93
CA ILE A 227 -16.36 6.33 6.28
C ILE A 227 -17.78 5.80 6.44
N ALA A 228 -17.91 4.58 6.94
CA ALA A 228 -19.20 3.94 7.23
C ALA A 228 -20.09 4.85 8.09
N PRO A 229 -21.39 4.98 7.78
CA PRO A 229 -22.29 5.94 8.45
C PRO A 229 -22.29 5.84 9.97
N ALA A 230 -22.23 4.64 10.53
CA ALA A 230 -22.16 4.42 11.98
C ALA A 230 -20.91 5.00 12.65
N TRP A 231 -19.85 5.32 11.86
CA TRP A 231 -18.58 5.84 12.34
C TRP A 231 -18.35 7.32 11.99
N GLN A 232 -19.30 7.93 11.27
CA GLN A 232 -19.26 9.35 10.96
C GLN A 232 -19.52 10.23 12.19
N GLY A 233 -19.13 11.50 12.12
CA GLY A 233 -19.33 12.46 13.22
C GLY A 233 -18.48 12.24 14.46
N GLN A 234 -17.63 11.21 14.49
CA GLN A 234 -16.80 10.82 15.64
C GLN A 234 -15.32 11.24 15.48
N GLY A 235 -15.00 12.01 14.46
CA GLY A 235 -13.63 12.47 14.18
C GLY A 235 -12.71 11.41 13.55
N ILE A 236 -13.24 10.25 13.13
CA ILE A 236 -12.48 9.19 12.45
C ILE A 236 -11.86 9.70 11.15
N ALA A 237 -12.63 10.38 10.30
CA ALA A 237 -12.11 10.94 9.05
C ALA A 237 -10.94 11.92 9.29
N THR A 238 -11.02 12.78 10.31
CA THR A 238 -9.91 13.69 10.67
C THR A 238 -8.66 12.92 11.08
N GLU A 239 -8.79 11.86 11.87
CA GLU A 239 -7.68 11.03 12.32
C GLU A 239 -7.02 10.28 11.15
N VAL A 240 -7.83 9.67 10.31
CA VAL A 240 -7.40 8.91 9.14
C VAL A 240 -6.71 9.81 8.11
N PHE A 241 -7.34 10.94 7.75
CA PHE A 241 -6.75 11.90 6.81
C PHE A 241 -5.42 12.47 7.30
N GLY A 242 -5.33 12.80 8.59
CA GLY A 242 -4.07 13.27 9.19
C GLY A 242 -2.95 12.24 9.05
N ALA A 243 -3.25 10.95 9.18
CA ALA A 243 -2.28 9.87 8.98
C ALA A 243 -1.86 9.75 7.50
N ILE A 244 -2.78 9.90 6.55
CA ILE A 244 -2.45 9.85 5.12
C ILE A 244 -1.66 11.08 4.66
N ILE A 245 -1.98 12.27 5.14
CA ILE A 245 -1.19 13.48 4.88
C ILE A 245 0.26 13.29 5.38
N LYS A 246 0.41 12.69 6.59
CA LYS A 246 1.73 12.39 7.14
C LYS A 246 2.48 11.40 6.24
N PHE A 247 1.85 10.28 5.87
CA PHE A 247 2.42 9.30 4.95
C PHE A 247 2.85 9.93 3.63
N ALA A 248 1.98 10.72 2.99
CA ALA A 248 2.30 11.37 1.73
C ALA A 248 3.49 12.32 1.83
N ARG A 249 3.64 13.02 2.95
CA ARG A 249 4.77 13.92 3.20
C ARG A 249 6.09 13.19 3.44
N GLU A 250 6.05 12.05 4.13
CA GLU A 250 7.24 11.31 4.57
C GLU A 250 7.73 10.30 3.53
N GLU A 251 6.81 9.71 2.74
CA GLU A 251 7.11 8.60 1.85
C GLU A 251 7.00 8.96 0.35
N LEU A 252 6.35 10.09 0.01
CA LEU A 252 6.09 10.43 -1.39
C LEU A 252 6.62 11.82 -1.72
N ASP A 253 7.31 11.94 -2.86
CA ASP A 253 7.90 13.20 -3.33
C ASP A 253 6.90 13.99 -4.20
N PHE A 254 5.78 14.41 -3.60
CA PHE A 254 4.80 15.30 -4.22
C PHE A 254 4.72 16.61 -3.47
N PRO A 255 4.64 17.76 -4.17
CA PRO A 255 4.63 19.08 -3.50
C PRO A 255 3.31 19.39 -2.81
N ARG A 256 2.24 18.67 -3.16
CA ARG A 256 0.88 18.94 -2.68
C ARG A 256 -0.05 17.75 -2.83
N LEU A 257 -1.17 17.80 -2.10
CA LEU A 257 -2.31 16.90 -2.25
C LEU A 257 -3.53 17.69 -2.72
N ASN A 258 -4.33 17.08 -3.56
CA ASN A 258 -5.62 17.59 -3.98
C ASN A 258 -6.75 16.80 -3.33
N ALA A 259 -7.90 17.40 -3.20
CA ALA A 259 -9.15 16.72 -2.85
C ALA A 259 -10.30 17.35 -3.63
N LEU A 260 -11.15 16.51 -4.19
CA LEU A 260 -12.33 16.92 -4.93
C LEU A 260 -13.59 16.62 -4.11
N THR A 261 -14.52 17.54 -4.07
CA THR A 261 -15.79 17.33 -3.37
C THR A 261 -16.94 18.10 -4.01
N ASP A 262 -18.15 17.52 -3.98
CA ASP A 262 -19.36 18.23 -4.39
C ASP A 262 -19.57 19.47 -3.50
N ALA A 263 -19.95 20.58 -4.12
CA ALA A 263 -20.22 21.84 -3.42
C ALA A 263 -21.32 21.74 -2.33
N LYS A 264 -22.16 20.70 -2.40
CA LYS A 264 -23.23 20.43 -1.42
C LYS A 264 -22.76 19.50 -0.28
N ASN A 265 -21.60 18.88 -0.40
CA ASN A 265 -21.06 18.01 0.62
C ASN A 265 -20.39 18.80 1.75
N ALA A 266 -21.20 19.45 2.56
CA ALA A 266 -20.75 20.30 3.66
C ALA A 266 -19.83 19.57 4.66
N ALA A 267 -20.02 18.25 4.86
CA ALA A 267 -19.21 17.46 5.78
C ALA A 267 -17.77 17.29 5.24
N SER A 268 -17.61 16.99 3.95
CA SER A 268 -16.30 16.89 3.31
C SER A 268 -15.59 18.24 3.29
N ILE A 269 -16.29 19.31 2.92
CA ILE A 269 -15.76 20.68 2.92
C ILE A 269 -15.22 21.03 4.30
N ALA A 270 -16.03 20.86 5.37
CA ALA A 270 -15.60 21.17 6.73
C ALA A 270 -14.40 20.34 7.19
N LEU A 271 -14.30 19.07 6.75
CA LEU A 271 -13.14 18.23 7.04
C LEU A 271 -11.88 18.75 6.36
N LEU A 272 -11.96 19.06 5.07
CA LEU A 272 -10.82 19.55 4.27
C LEU A 272 -10.29 20.87 4.85
N GLU A 273 -11.16 21.84 5.10
CA GLU A 273 -10.80 23.13 5.69
C GLU A 273 -10.18 22.96 7.08
N LYS A 274 -10.73 22.09 7.92
CA LYS A 274 -10.17 21.77 9.25
C LYS A 274 -8.76 21.18 9.17
N LEU A 275 -8.46 20.42 8.13
CA LEU A 275 -7.15 19.80 7.91
C LEU A 275 -6.14 20.73 7.21
N GLY A 276 -6.56 21.93 6.84
CA GLY A 276 -5.70 22.93 6.23
C GLY A 276 -5.69 22.94 4.70
N PHE A 277 -6.59 22.20 4.07
CA PHE A 277 -6.80 22.32 2.64
C PHE A 277 -7.48 23.66 2.31
N ALA A 278 -6.99 24.33 1.28
CA ALA A 278 -7.55 25.57 0.80
C ALA A 278 -8.35 25.34 -0.50
N TYR A 279 -9.55 25.92 -0.58
CA TYR A 279 -10.30 25.96 -1.83
C TYR A 279 -9.51 26.73 -2.91
N THR A 280 -9.42 26.19 -4.11
CA THR A 280 -8.74 26.84 -5.23
C THR A 280 -9.70 27.19 -6.36
N GLU A 281 -10.48 26.23 -6.83
CA GLU A 281 -11.33 26.40 -8.01
C GLU A 281 -12.44 25.36 -8.07
N ASP A 282 -13.38 25.56 -8.98
CA ASP A 282 -14.32 24.52 -9.41
C ASP A 282 -13.76 23.82 -10.65
N SER A 283 -13.67 22.49 -10.60
CA SER A 283 -13.21 21.64 -11.71
C SER A 283 -14.37 20.79 -12.24
N ASP A 284 -14.39 20.53 -13.54
CA ASP A 284 -15.32 19.59 -14.15
C ASP A 284 -14.67 18.20 -14.16
N VAL A 285 -15.27 17.27 -13.42
CA VAL A 285 -14.78 15.90 -13.26
C VAL A 285 -15.85 14.95 -13.74
N ALA A 286 -15.61 14.24 -14.83
CA ALA A 286 -16.55 13.30 -15.45
C ALA A 286 -17.96 13.89 -15.67
N GLY A 287 -18.05 15.19 -16.04
CA GLY A 287 -19.30 15.91 -16.25
C GLY A 287 -20.00 16.39 -14.96
N SER A 288 -19.35 16.27 -13.82
CA SER A 288 -19.81 16.78 -12.52
C SER A 288 -18.94 17.95 -12.09
N ARG A 289 -19.57 19.05 -11.67
CA ARG A 289 -18.83 20.20 -11.14
C ARG A 289 -18.44 19.97 -9.70
N MET A 290 -17.14 19.81 -9.46
CA MET A 290 -16.55 19.55 -8.15
C MET A 290 -15.74 20.75 -7.67
N ARG A 291 -15.63 20.94 -6.37
CA ARG A 291 -14.70 21.89 -5.74
C ARG A 291 -13.36 21.23 -5.52
N ARG A 292 -12.31 21.86 -6.01
CA ARG A 292 -10.92 21.45 -5.78
C ARG A 292 -10.38 22.16 -4.54
N TYR A 293 -9.82 21.39 -3.65
CA TYR A 293 -9.11 21.84 -2.46
C TYR A 293 -7.66 21.34 -2.54
N VAL A 294 -6.70 22.18 -2.13
CA VAL A 294 -5.27 21.88 -2.20
C VAL A 294 -4.62 22.03 -0.82
N TYR A 295 -3.80 21.06 -0.47
CA TYR A 295 -2.91 21.08 0.68
C TYR A 295 -1.47 21.10 0.19
N ASN A 296 -0.69 22.14 0.50
CA ASN A 296 0.74 22.24 0.18
C ASN A 296 1.56 21.74 1.37
N PHE A 297 2.59 20.95 1.11
CA PHE A 297 3.51 20.43 2.11
C PHE A 297 4.53 21.45 2.63
#